data_c8105dce38b6b995f826b9ebf6ce081d
#
_entry.id   c8105dce38b6b995f826b9ebf6ce081d
#
_cell.length_a   1.000
_cell.length_b   1.000
_cell.length_c   1.000
_cell.angle_alpha   90.00
_cell.angle_beta   90.00
_cell.angle_gamma   90.00
#
_symmetry.space_group_name_H-M   'P 1'
#
loop_
_entity.id
_entity.type
_entity.pdbx_description
1 polymer ?
#
loop_
_entity_poly.entity_id
_entity_poly.type
_entity_poly.pdbx_seq_one_letter_code
_entity_poly.pdbx_strand_id
1 'polypeptide(L)'
;KVSSKGSGNASGFSTSRNMSRSTASLGINLIKPITGTITSRFGSVSSIRSGAHTGLDIGASSGSPVKAAASGTVIWAGYKGSLGNLVVVQHTNGVQTYYGHCSKIYVSSGQSVSQGQTISAVGSTGNSTGPHLHFEIRVNGVAYNPQNYVY
;
A
#
# COMPACT_ATOMS: atom_id res chain seq x y z
N LYS A 1 -11.01 -14.40 -11.14
CA LYS A 1 -10.99 -14.38 -10.69
C LYS A 1 -11.22 -14.60 -9.95
N VAL A 2 -11.20 -14.53 -10.02
CA VAL A 2 -11.23 -14.56 -9.35
C VAL A 2 -11.59 -14.76 -8.68
N SER A 3 -11.80 -14.91 -8.74
CA SER A 3 -12.09 -15.04 -8.14
C SER A 3 -12.48 -15.12 -7.51
N SER A 4 -12.70 -15.24 -7.62
CA SER A 4 -12.99 -15.28 -7.06
C SER A 4 -13.46 -15.26 -6.54
N LYS A 5 -13.86 -15.35 -6.68
CA LYS A 5 -14.18 -15.35 -6.22
C LYS A 5 -14.53 -15.50 -5.58
N GLY A 6 -14.65 -15.52 -5.66
CA GLY A 6 -14.80 -15.68 -5.11
C GLY A 6 -15.23 -15.59 -4.49
N SER A 7 -15.39 -15.76 -4.52
CA SER A 7 -15.66 -15.64 -3.90
C SER A 7 -15.82 -15.46 -3.12
N GLY A 8 -16.16 -15.52 -3.19
CA GLY A 8 -16.13 -15.31 -2.51
C GLY A 8 -16.31 -15.02 -1.65
N ASN A 9 -16.39 -15.15 -1.46
CA ASN A 9 -16.38 -14.82 -0.72
C ASN A 9 -16.45 -14.55 0.10
N ALA A 10 -16.84 -14.59 0.17
CA ALA A 10 -16.76 -14.35 0.86
C ALA A 10 -16.83 -14.00 1.65
N SER A 11 -17.19 -14.00 1.70
CA SER A 11 -17.21 -13.49 2.18
C SER A 11 -16.94 -12.73 2.78
N GLY A 12 -17.06 -12.42 2.45
CA GLY A 12 -16.76 -11.23 2.98
C GLY A 12 -16.59 -10.87 4.24
N PHE A 13 -16.55 -11.44 4.94
CA PHE A 13 -16.31 -10.95 6.13
C PHE A 13 -15.31 -9.91 6.21
N SER A 14 -14.66 -9.66 7.08
CA SER A 14 -13.76 -8.57 7.39
C SER A 14 -12.99 -8.09 6.18
N THR A 15 -13.20 -6.85 5.80
CA THR A 15 -12.50 -6.27 4.66
C THR A 15 -11.02 -6.08 4.94
N SER A 16 -10.62 -5.91 6.22
CA SER A 16 -9.22 -5.81 6.56
C SER A 16 -8.46 -7.12 6.32
N ARG A 17 -9.20 -8.20 6.13
CA ARG A 17 -8.63 -9.50 5.85
C ARG A 17 -8.77 -9.94 4.40
N ASN A 18 -9.22 -9.05 3.53
CA ASN A 18 -9.26 -9.33 2.11
C ASN A 18 -7.83 -9.33 1.58
N MET A 19 -7.24 -10.52 1.58
CA MET A 19 -5.86 -10.74 1.20
C MET A 19 -5.78 -11.90 0.23
N SER A 20 -4.83 -11.85 -0.69
CA SER A 20 -4.62 -12.88 -1.69
C SER A 20 -3.20 -13.41 -1.63
N ARG A 21 -3.03 -14.70 -1.84
CA ARG A 21 -1.73 -15.34 -2.02
C ARG A 21 -1.35 -15.44 -3.48
N SER A 22 -2.12 -14.83 -4.37
CA SER A 22 -1.85 -14.88 -5.80
C SER A 22 -0.49 -14.27 -6.12
N THR A 23 0.19 -14.89 -7.07
CA THR A 23 1.41 -14.37 -7.69
C THR A 23 1.17 -14.06 -9.18
N ALA A 24 -0.10 -14.05 -9.59
CA ALA A 24 -0.45 -13.75 -10.98
C ALA A 24 -0.05 -12.33 -11.35
N SER A 25 0.26 -12.12 -12.62
CA SER A 25 0.61 -10.80 -13.13
C SER A 25 -0.51 -9.79 -12.91
N LEU A 26 -0.15 -8.57 -12.52
CA LEU A 26 -1.10 -7.46 -12.35
C LEU A 26 -1.42 -6.77 -13.68
N GLY A 27 -0.69 -7.09 -14.75
CA GLY A 27 -0.84 -6.42 -16.03
C GLY A 27 -0.19 -5.04 -16.10
N ILE A 28 0.48 -4.61 -15.05
CA ILE A 28 1.26 -3.36 -15.02
C ILE A 28 2.59 -3.62 -14.36
N ASN A 29 3.59 -2.80 -14.69
CA ASN A 29 4.90 -2.88 -14.07
C ASN A 29 4.99 -1.89 -12.91
N LEU A 30 5.34 -2.40 -11.74
CA LEU A 30 5.53 -1.59 -10.54
C LEU A 30 7.01 -1.44 -10.25
N ILE A 31 7.39 -0.28 -9.72
CA ILE A 31 8.74 -0.06 -9.15
C ILE A 31 8.63 0.06 -7.64
N LYS A 32 9.75 -0.14 -6.94
CA LYS A 32 9.80 0.07 -5.50
C LYS A 32 9.50 1.54 -5.18
N PRO A 33 8.54 1.84 -4.30
CA PRO A 33 8.29 3.22 -3.91
C PRO A 33 9.42 3.81 -3.08
N ILE A 34 10.18 2.96 -2.40
CA ILE A 34 11.33 3.35 -1.59
C ILE A 34 12.26 2.16 -1.44
N THR A 35 13.56 2.41 -1.26
CA THR A 35 14.50 1.39 -0.83
C THR A 35 14.68 1.48 0.67
N GLY A 36 14.82 0.32 1.32
CA GLY A 36 15.00 0.27 2.76
C GLY A 36 14.94 -1.15 3.25
N THR A 37 14.91 -1.31 4.57
CA THR A 37 14.86 -2.61 5.21
C THR A 37 13.42 -3.02 5.45
N ILE A 38 13.06 -4.24 5.05
CA ILE A 38 11.74 -4.77 5.33
C ILE A 38 11.67 -5.04 6.84
N THR A 39 10.73 -4.37 7.51
CA THR A 39 10.55 -4.47 8.97
C THR A 39 9.32 -5.28 9.36
N SER A 40 8.34 -5.39 8.48
CA SER A 40 7.16 -6.21 8.71
C SER A 40 6.60 -6.69 7.39
N ARG A 41 6.34 -8.00 7.32
CA ARG A 41 5.92 -8.65 6.08
C ARG A 41 4.41 -8.76 5.96
N PHE A 42 3.96 -8.90 4.73
CA PHE A 42 2.56 -9.18 4.42
C PHE A 42 2.11 -10.44 5.16
N GLY A 43 0.95 -10.37 5.79
CA GLY A 43 0.38 -11.50 6.53
C GLY A 43 0.90 -11.68 7.94
N SER A 44 1.92 -10.92 8.37
CA SER A 44 2.44 -11.04 9.73
C SER A 44 1.43 -10.51 10.76
N VAL A 45 1.57 -10.97 12.00
CA VAL A 45 0.71 -10.59 13.12
C VAL A 45 1.53 -9.84 14.15
N SER A 46 0.94 -8.81 14.77
CA SER A 46 1.61 -7.96 15.73
C SER A 46 0.64 -7.60 16.85
N SER A 47 1.18 -7.33 18.04
CA SER A 47 0.37 -6.92 19.19
C SER A 47 -0.31 -5.55 19.00
N ILE A 48 0.19 -4.73 18.09
CA ILE A 48 -0.40 -3.40 17.83
C ILE A 48 -1.40 -3.40 16.69
N ARG A 49 -1.67 -4.54 16.10
CA ARG A 49 -2.49 -4.66 14.88
C ARG A 49 -3.62 -5.64 15.14
N SER A 50 -4.82 -5.31 14.71
CA SER A 50 -6.02 -6.13 14.94
C SER A 50 -6.25 -7.18 13.87
N GLY A 51 -5.22 -7.66 13.23
CA GLY A 51 -5.32 -8.68 12.19
C GLY A 51 -4.01 -8.86 11.49
N ALA A 52 -4.02 -9.66 10.43
CA ALA A 52 -2.83 -9.85 9.62
C ALA A 52 -2.46 -8.56 8.88
N HIS A 53 -1.16 -8.37 8.66
CA HIS A 53 -0.62 -7.19 7.98
C HIS A 53 -1.03 -7.21 6.50
N THR A 54 -1.74 -6.19 6.07
CA THR A 54 -2.27 -6.10 4.70
C THR A 54 -1.27 -5.53 3.70
N GLY A 55 -0.08 -5.20 4.13
CA GLY A 55 0.95 -4.62 3.30
C GLY A 55 2.34 -5.04 3.71
N LEU A 56 3.31 -4.25 3.27
CA LEU A 56 4.72 -4.46 3.56
C LEU A 56 5.25 -3.17 4.20
N ASP A 57 5.95 -3.29 5.31
CA ASP A 57 6.58 -2.14 5.96
C ASP A 57 8.06 -2.10 5.59
N ILE A 58 8.50 -0.94 5.09
CA ILE A 58 9.88 -0.72 4.70
C ILE A 58 10.44 0.43 5.56
N GLY A 59 11.41 0.10 6.41
CA GLY A 59 12.08 1.07 7.27
C GLY A 59 12.93 2.02 6.46
N ALA A 60 12.80 3.32 6.75
CA ALA A 60 13.58 4.36 6.10
C ALA A 60 13.55 5.61 6.99
N SER A 61 14.50 6.50 6.79
CA SER A 61 14.56 7.74 7.57
C SER A 61 13.35 8.62 7.31
N SER A 62 12.85 9.26 8.35
CA SER A 62 11.77 10.22 8.23
C SER A 62 12.16 11.33 7.24
N GLY A 63 11.26 11.67 6.34
CA GLY A 63 11.52 12.64 5.29
C GLY A 63 12.03 12.06 3.98
N SER A 64 12.39 10.77 3.94
CA SER A 64 12.81 10.12 2.69
C SER A 64 11.70 10.19 1.65
N PRO A 65 12.03 10.47 0.38
CA PRO A 65 11.00 10.57 -0.65
C PRO A 65 10.36 9.22 -0.96
N VAL A 66 9.05 9.23 -1.07
CA VAL A 66 8.25 8.08 -1.48
C VAL A 66 7.77 8.34 -2.90
N LYS A 67 7.97 7.37 -3.78
CA LYS A 67 7.69 7.50 -5.21
C LYS A 67 6.48 6.68 -5.60
N ALA A 68 5.71 7.17 -6.56
CA ALA A 68 4.60 6.41 -7.11
C ALA A 68 5.14 5.15 -7.78
N ALA A 69 4.61 4.00 -7.39
CA ALA A 69 5.05 2.71 -7.92
C ALA A 69 4.70 2.52 -9.38
N ALA A 70 3.69 3.21 -9.87
CA ALA A 70 3.28 3.24 -11.26
C ALA A 70 2.48 4.53 -11.51
N SER A 71 2.29 4.86 -12.78
CA SER A 71 1.46 6.01 -13.17
C SER A 71 0.00 5.75 -12.81
N GLY A 72 -0.72 6.81 -12.46
CA GLY A 72 -2.13 6.69 -12.12
C GLY A 72 -2.71 8.01 -11.63
N THR A 73 -3.85 7.90 -10.96
CA THR A 73 -4.58 9.05 -10.41
C THR A 73 -4.68 8.90 -8.90
N VAL A 74 -4.35 9.95 -8.16
CA VAL A 74 -4.49 9.98 -6.71
C VAL A 74 -5.98 9.98 -6.37
N ILE A 75 -6.44 9.01 -5.58
CA ILE A 75 -7.84 8.93 -5.15
C ILE A 75 -8.01 9.21 -3.66
N TRP A 76 -6.93 9.29 -2.91
CA TRP A 76 -6.92 9.69 -1.50
C TRP A 76 -5.60 10.34 -1.17
N ALA A 77 -5.65 11.46 -0.48
CA ALA A 77 -4.45 12.15 0.01
C ALA A 77 -4.81 12.86 1.31
N GLY A 78 -4.49 12.25 2.45
CA GLY A 78 -4.84 12.81 3.75
C GLY A 78 -4.76 11.78 4.85
N TYR A 79 -5.12 12.19 6.05
CA TYR A 79 -5.08 11.34 7.24
C TYR A 79 -6.23 10.32 7.19
N LYS A 80 -5.91 9.07 7.51
CA LYS A 80 -6.91 7.99 7.53
C LYS A 80 -6.58 6.97 8.62
N GLY A 81 -7.07 7.24 9.82
CA GLY A 81 -7.01 6.29 10.94
C GLY A 81 -5.61 5.77 11.23
N SER A 82 -5.49 4.47 11.40
CA SER A 82 -4.24 3.81 11.77
C SER A 82 -3.14 3.95 10.72
N LEU A 83 -3.49 4.23 9.46
CA LEU A 83 -2.50 4.43 8.39
C LEU A 83 -1.88 5.83 8.41
N GLY A 84 -2.40 6.72 9.26
CA GLY A 84 -1.90 8.08 9.34
C GLY A 84 -2.10 8.85 8.04
N ASN A 85 -1.13 9.68 7.68
CA ASN A 85 -1.15 10.36 6.39
C ASN A 85 -0.95 9.34 5.28
N LEU A 86 -1.94 9.22 4.41
CA LEU A 86 -2.03 8.16 3.40
C LEU A 86 -2.21 8.77 2.02
N VAL A 87 -1.51 8.21 1.04
CA VAL A 87 -1.77 8.44 -0.39
C VAL A 87 -2.21 7.12 -1.00
N VAL A 88 -3.28 7.15 -1.79
CA VAL A 88 -3.73 6.01 -2.58
C VAL A 88 -3.74 6.42 -4.04
N VAL A 89 -3.09 5.62 -4.88
CA VAL A 89 -3.05 5.84 -6.32
C VAL A 89 -3.80 4.72 -7.03
N GLN A 90 -4.71 5.10 -7.90
CA GLN A 90 -5.47 4.17 -8.75
C GLN A 90 -4.74 4.00 -10.08
N HIS A 91 -4.43 2.77 -10.40
CA HIS A 91 -3.80 2.38 -11.67
C HIS A 91 -4.81 1.69 -12.58
N THR A 92 -4.37 1.17 -13.71
CA THR A 92 -5.22 0.35 -14.58
C THR A 92 -5.42 -1.04 -13.98
N ASN A 93 -6.33 -1.82 -14.56
CA ASN A 93 -6.62 -3.21 -14.19
C ASN A 93 -7.09 -3.40 -12.75
N GLY A 94 -7.73 -2.37 -12.17
CA GLY A 94 -8.23 -2.44 -10.80
C GLY A 94 -7.14 -2.39 -9.72
N VAL A 95 -5.90 -2.08 -10.11
CA VAL A 95 -4.77 -2.05 -9.18
C VAL A 95 -4.71 -0.71 -8.46
N GLN A 96 -4.54 -0.77 -7.14
CA GLN A 96 -4.30 0.41 -6.30
C GLN A 96 -3.04 0.21 -5.48
N THR A 97 -2.32 1.28 -5.21
CA THR A 97 -1.17 1.27 -4.30
C THR A 97 -1.40 2.25 -3.17
N TYR A 98 -1.05 1.83 -1.95
CA TYR A 98 -1.25 2.58 -0.72
C TYR A 98 0.12 2.93 -0.13
N TYR A 99 0.27 4.17 0.31
CA TYR A 99 1.52 4.69 0.87
C TYR A 99 1.18 5.35 2.21
N GLY A 100 1.35 4.62 3.29
CA GLY A 100 0.89 5.03 4.63
C GLY A 100 1.99 5.53 5.54
N HIS A 101 1.57 6.12 6.67
CA HIS A 101 2.41 6.70 7.73
C HIS A 101 3.29 7.86 7.28
N CYS A 102 2.89 8.56 6.21
CA CYS A 102 3.69 9.66 5.66
C CYS A 102 3.81 10.83 6.64
N SER A 103 4.95 11.50 6.62
CA SER A 103 5.13 12.76 7.36
C SER A 103 4.56 13.94 6.59
N LYS A 104 4.67 13.89 5.26
CA LYS A 104 4.15 14.92 4.36
C LYS A 104 3.56 14.28 3.13
N ILE A 105 2.56 14.95 2.56
CA ILE A 105 1.93 14.56 1.29
C ILE A 105 2.11 15.72 0.31
N TYR A 106 2.60 15.41 -0.89
CA TYR A 106 2.91 16.41 -1.91
C TYR A 106 1.89 16.45 -3.05
N VAL A 107 0.88 15.60 -3.00
CA VAL A 107 -0.13 15.48 -4.05
C VAL A 107 -1.52 15.63 -3.46
N SER A 108 -2.50 15.85 -4.33
CA SER A 108 -3.90 16.00 -3.96
C SER A 108 -4.77 14.96 -4.64
N SER A 109 -5.89 14.63 -4.03
CA SER A 109 -6.89 13.74 -4.64
C SER A 109 -7.32 14.31 -5.99
N GLY A 110 -7.36 13.45 -7.00
CA GLY A 110 -7.67 13.81 -8.38
C GLY A 110 -6.46 14.13 -9.25
N GLN A 111 -5.28 14.26 -8.64
CA GLN A 111 -4.05 14.58 -9.37
C GLN A 111 -3.52 13.35 -10.11
N SER A 112 -3.07 13.55 -11.35
CA SER A 112 -2.35 12.51 -12.09
C SER A 112 -0.90 12.48 -11.64
N VAL A 113 -0.35 11.29 -11.48
CA VAL A 113 1.06 11.09 -11.11
C VAL A 113 1.71 10.13 -12.09
N SER A 114 3.01 10.31 -12.28
CA SER A 114 3.82 9.43 -13.13
C SER A 114 4.59 8.44 -12.27
N GLN A 115 4.89 7.27 -12.82
CA GLN A 115 5.76 6.30 -12.16
C GLN A 115 7.09 6.98 -11.78
N GLY A 116 7.50 6.79 -10.54
CA GLY A 116 8.75 7.38 -10.03
C GLY A 116 8.63 8.81 -9.52
N GLN A 117 7.47 9.44 -9.67
CA GLN A 117 7.25 10.79 -9.14
C GLN A 117 7.20 10.75 -7.62
N THR A 118 7.87 11.69 -6.95
CA THR A 118 7.78 11.80 -5.49
C THR A 118 6.40 12.31 -5.10
N ILE A 119 5.69 11.53 -4.28
CA ILE A 119 4.31 11.83 -3.89
C ILE A 119 4.18 12.15 -2.41
N SER A 120 5.12 11.71 -1.60
CA SER A 120 5.07 11.90 -0.14
C SER A 120 6.45 11.70 0.45
N ALA A 121 6.55 11.85 1.77
CA ALA A 121 7.77 11.61 2.53
C ALA A 121 7.49 10.63 3.66
N VAL A 122 8.46 9.77 3.95
CA VAL A 122 8.38 8.79 5.04
C VAL A 122 8.14 9.50 6.37
N GLY A 123 7.32 8.90 7.21
CA GLY A 123 7.07 9.37 8.55
C GLY A 123 6.69 8.24 9.48
N SER A 124 6.00 8.59 10.54
CA SER A 124 5.54 7.65 11.56
C SER A 124 4.16 8.04 12.07
N THR A 125 3.34 8.64 11.23
CA THR A 125 1.98 9.08 11.58
C THR A 125 1.05 7.88 11.66
N GLY A 126 -0.02 8.02 12.44
CA GLY A 126 -0.97 6.94 12.66
C GLY A 126 -0.44 5.91 13.65
N ASN A 127 -0.81 4.65 13.46
CA ASN A 127 -0.39 3.54 14.33
C ASN A 127 0.98 3.02 13.88
N SER A 128 2.04 3.66 14.34
CA SER A 128 3.41 3.34 13.94
C SER A 128 4.37 3.51 15.10
N THR A 129 5.33 2.61 15.22
CA THR A 129 6.33 2.62 16.29
C THR A 129 7.66 3.24 15.86
N GLY A 130 7.77 3.67 14.62
CA GLY A 130 8.99 4.31 14.10
C GLY A 130 8.86 4.61 12.61
N PRO A 131 9.80 5.38 12.05
CA PRO A 131 9.70 5.79 10.65
C PRO A 131 9.77 4.59 9.70
N HIS A 132 8.73 4.44 8.88
CA HIS A 132 8.68 3.43 7.83
C HIS A 132 7.58 3.79 6.83
N LEU A 133 7.66 3.19 5.65
CA LEU A 133 6.57 3.24 4.69
C LEU A 133 5.74 1.98 4.84
N HIS A 134 4.42 2.15 4.97
CA HIS A 134 3.47 1.05 4.83
C HIS A 134 2.97 1.05 3.39
N PHE A 135 3.35 0.02 2.64
CA PHE A 135 3.04 -0.10 1.22
C PHE A 135 2.09 -1.24 0.98
N GLU A 136 0.96 -0.96 0.31
CA GLU A 136 -0.01 -1.99 -0.08
C GLU A 136 -0.19 -2.01 -1.58
N ILE A 137 -0.42 -3.21 -2.10
CA ILE A 137 -0.93 -3.43 -3.45
C ILE A 137 -2.30 -4.06 -3.29
N ARG A 138 -3.33 -3.41 -3.85
CA ARG A 138 -4.69 -3.96 -3.85
C ARG A 138 -5.18 -4.12 -5.27
N VAL A 139 -5.88 -5.22 -5.52
CA VAL A 139 -6.53 -5.49 -6.81
C VAL A 139 -8.00 -5.70 -6.53
N ASN A 140 -8.83 -4.78 -7.02
CA ASN A 140 -10.28 -4.79 -6.76
C ASN A 140 -10.60 -4.89 -5.26
N GLY A 141 -9.83 -4.16 -4.43
CA GLY A 141 -10.04 -4.11 -2.99
C GLY A 141 -9.37 -5.23 -2.20
N VAL A 142 -8.74 -6.19 -2.86
CA VAL A 142 -8.07 -7.32 -2.20
C VAL A 142 -6.58 -7.05 -2.11
N ALA A 143 -6.02 -7.17 -0.92
CA ALA A 143 -4.59 -6.91 -0.68
C ALA A 143 -3.74 -8.09 -1.19
N TYR A 144 -2.70 -7.77 -1.95
CA TYR A 144 -1.74 -8.73 -2.50
C TYR A 144 -0.38 -8.50 -1.86
N ASN A 145 0.43 -9.55 -1.75
CA ASN A 145 1.75 -9.45 -1.15
C ASN A 145 2.71 -8.66 -2.04
N PRO A 146 3.18 -7.46 -1.59
CA PRO A 146 4.08 -6.65 -2.41
C PRO A 146 5.40 -7.34 -2.74
N GLN A 147 5.85 -8.29 -1.93
CA GLN A 147 7.10 -9.02 -2.20
C GLN A 147 7.01 -9.94 -3.41
N ASN A 148 5.80 -10.26 -3.86
CA ASN A 148 5.62 -11.03 -5.08
C ASN A 148 5.78 -10.18 -6.34
N TYR A 149 5.87 -8.86 -6.22
CA TYR A 149 5.84 -7.96 -7.38
C TYR A 149 6.99 -6.96 -7.42
N VAL A 150 7.41 -6.38 -6.30
CA VAL A 150 8.43 -5.32 -6.31
C VAL A 150 9.53 -5.52 -5.27
N TYR A 151 9.31 -6.24 -4.24
CA TYR A 151 10.29 -6.46 -3.19
C TYR A 151 10.64 -7.94 -3.10
#